data_50c2cade05744f7a736ce1be37cdabdd
#
_entry.id   50c2cade05744f7a736ce1be37cdabdd
#
_cell.length_a   1.000
_cell.length_b   1.000
_cell.length_c   1.000
_cell.angle_alpha   90.00
_cell.angle_beta   90.00
_cell.angle_gamma   90.00
#
_symmetry.space_group_name_H-M   'P 1'
#
loop_
_entity.id
_entity.type
_entity.pdbx_description
1 polymer ?
#
loop_
_entity_poly.entity_id
_entity_poly.type
_entity_poly.pdbx_seq_one_letter_code
_entity_poly.pdbx_strand_id
1 'polypeptide(L)'
;ILMYLADKFGKFIPSDENRVDTLQWLMWQMSSVGPVFGQAHHFLYYNPGKSEYSELRFKKITNKIYKILNNQLDKYKFVSGGKKGNYTIADMAIWPWIARHKRHQVNLNDYPSVYRWYKEIYSRPAVQKGYHVPHFEEEIPL
;
A
#
# COMPACT_ATOMS: atom_id res chain seq x y z
N ILE A 1 10.25 -4.15 -12.18
CA ILE A 1 11.23 -3.05 -11.98
C ILE A 1 11.72 -3.04 -10.54
N LEU A 2 10.87 -2.99 -9.50
CA LEU A 2 11.28 -2.93 -8.08
C LEU A 2 12.24 -4.07 -7.70
N MET A 3 11.93 -5.32 -8.04
CA MET A 3 12.79 -6.49 -7.77
C MET A 3 14.16 -6.35 -8.46
N TYR A 4 14.15 -5.99 -9.74
CA TYR A 4 15.40 -5.79 -10.50
C TYR A 4 16.30 -4.73 -9.86
N LEU A 5 15.73 -3.58 -9.48
CA LEU A 5 16.50 -2.50 -8.84
C LEU A 5 16.99 -2.91 -7.45
N ALA A 6 16.16 -3.58 -6.67
CA ALA A 6 16.52 -4.06 -5.34
C ALA A 6 17.69 -5.04 -5.39
N ASP A 7 17.65 -6.00 -6.32
CA ASP A 7 18.73 -6.98 -6.53
C ASP A 7 20.00 -6.30 -7.07
N LYS A 8 19.85 -5.42 -8.05
CA LYS A 8 20.99 -4.70 -8.67
C LYS A 8 21.78 -3.88 -7.66
N PHE A 9 21.10 -3.23 -6.73
CA PHE A 9 21.73 -2.34 -5.75
C PHE A 9 21.89 -2.96 -4.35
N GLY A 10 21.41 -4.18 -4.13
CA GLY A 10 21.45 -4.85 -2.83
C GLY A 10 20.71 -4.09 -1.72
N LYS A 11 19.59 -3.41 -2.06
CA LYS A 11 18.85 -2.55 -1.13
C LYS A 11 17.37 -2.85 -1.15
N PHE A 12 16.71 -2.65 0.01
CA PHE A 12 15.26 -2.75 0.16
C PHE A 12 14.66 -4.13 -0.09
N ILE A 13 15.49 -5.15 -0.15
CA ILE A 13 15.11 -6.56 -0.15
C ILE A 13 16.13 -7.33 0.71
N PRO A 14 15.69 -8.12 1.69
CA PRO A 14 16.59 -8.96 2.47
C PRO A 14 17.29 -10.00 1.58
N SER A 15 18.50 -10.37 1.97
CA SER A 15 19.28 -11.46 1.34
C SER A 15 19.17 -12.78 2.09
N ASP A 16 18.52 -12.78 3.24
CA ASP A 16 18.30 -13.91 4.15
C ASP A 16 16.89 -14.53 3.98
N GLU A 17 16.49 -15.35 4.94
CA GLU A 17 15.16 -15.98 5.00
C GLU A 17 13.98 -15.01 4.88
N ASN A 18 14.16 -13.75 5.32
CA ASN A 18 13.12 -12.72 5.23
C ASN A 18 12.84 -12.25 3.79
N ARG A 19 13.65 -12.67 2.81
CA ARG A 19 13.42 -12.40 1.39
C ARG A 19 12.10 -13.00 0.92
N VAL A 20 11.79 -14.22 1.35
CA VAL A 20 10.54 -14.90 0.98
C VAL A 20 9.33 -14.14 1.50
N ASP A 21 9.37 -13.70 2.76
CA ASP A 21 8.31 -12.87 3.35
C ASP A 21 8.10 -11.57 2.55
N THR A 22 9.18 -10.89 2.18
CA THR A 22 9.10 -9.68 1.35
C THR A 22 8.44 -9.95 -0.01
N LEU A 23 8.80 -11.05 -0.67
CA LEU A 23 8.19 -11.46 -1.93
C LEU A 23 6.71 -11.84 -1.78
N GLN A 24 6.32 -12.51 -0.70
CA GLN A 24 4.91 -12.82 -0.42
C GLN A 24 4.07 -11.53 -0.31
N TRP A 25 4.52 -10.53 0.43
CA TRP A 25 3.82 -9.27 0.55
C TRP A 25 3.81 -8.46 -0.75
N LEU A 26 4.89 -8.51 -1.53
CA LEU A 26 4.92 -7.92 -2.87
C LEU A 26 3.90 -8.60 -3.80
N MET A 27 3.83 -9.94 -3.80
CA MET A 27 2.85 -10.68 -4.60
C MET A 27 1.42 -10.47 -4.10
N TRP A 28 1.20 -10.33 -2.79
CA TRP A 28 -0.10 -9.94 -2.25
C TRP A 28 -0.54 -8.56 -2.74
N GLN A 29 0.38 -7.60 -2.85
CA GLN A 29 0.08 -6.32 -3.47
C GLN A 29 -0.36 -6.49 -4.93
N MET A 30 0.36 -7.28 -5.71
CA MET A 30 0.08 -7.50 -7.14
C MET A 30 -1.22 -8.25 -7.39
N SER A 31 -1.57 -9.23 -6.53
CA SER A 31 -2.74 -10.08 -6.70
C SER A 31 -4.01 -9.53 -6.07
N SER A 32 -3.89 -8.75 -5.01
CA SER A 32 -5.03 -8.35 -4.18
C SER A 32 -5.17 -6.83 -4.04
N VAL A 33 -4.13 -6.13 -3.58
CA VAL A 33 -4.23 -4.68 -3.30
C VAL A 33 -4.47 -3.89 -4.59
N GLY A 34 -3.58 -4.03 -5.57
CA GLY A 34 -3.66 -3.30 -6.83
C GLY A 34 -4.97 -3.56 -7.58
N PRO A 35 -5.31 -4.81 -7.90
CA PRO A 35 -6.54 -5.12 -8.62
C PRO A 35 -7.82 -4.68 -7.90
N VAL A 36 -7.92 -4.91 -6.59
CA VAL A 36 -9.13 -4.54 -5.84
C VAL A 36 -9.27 -3.03 -5.71
N PHE A 37 -8.17 -2.33 -5.38
CA PHE A 37 -8.22 -0.87 -5.24
C PHE A 37 -8.44 -0.17 -6.58
N GLY A 38 -7.94 -0.75 -7.68
CA GLY A 38 -8.26 -0.29 -9.02
C GLY A 38 -9.76 -0.36 -9.32
N GLN A 39 -10.42 -1.47 -8.97
CA GLN A 39 -11.88 -1.60 -9.09
C GLN A 39 -12.63 -0.67 -8.11
N ALA A 40 -12.13 -0.52 -6.89
CA ALA A 40 -12.69 0.45 -5.95
C ALA A 40 -12.64 1.88 -6.52
N HIS A 41 -11.51 2.30 -7.10
CA HIS A 41 -11.43 3.59 -7.81
C HIS A 41 -12.48 3.70 -8.92
N HIS A 42 -12.64 2.64 -9.73
CA HIS A 42 -13.60 2.64 -10.84
C HIS A 42 -15.03 2.87 -10.36
N PHE A 43 -15.47 2.12 -9.36
CA PHE A 43 -16.88 2.16 -8.93
C PHE A 43 -17.16 3.24 -7.87
N LEU A 44 -16.24 3.51 -6.95
CA LEU A 44 -16.48 4.43 -5.84
C LEU A 44 -16.07 5.88 -6.12
N TYR A 45 -15.17 6.10 -7.08
CA TYR A 45 -14.63 7.44 -7.35
C TYR A 45 -14.92 7.94 -8.78
N TYR A 46 -14.63 7.13 -9.81
CA TYR A 46 -14.83 7.56 -11.20
C TYR A 46 -16.26 7.39 -11.73
N ASN A 47 -16.99 6.40 -11.24
CA ASN A 47 -18.34 6.04 -11.71
C ASN A 47 -19.31 5.77 -10.54
N PRO A 48 -19.43 6.66 -9.54
CA PRO A 48 -20.33 6.43 -8.42
C PRO A 48 -21.79 6.41 -8.90
N GLY A 49 -22.61 5.55 -8.29
CA GLY A 49 -24.03 5.40 -8.60
C GLY A 49 -24.34 4.56 -9.86
N LYS A 50 -23.31 4.03 -10.55
CA LYS A 50 -23.54 3.20 -11.75
C LYS A 50 -23.86 1.74 -11.45
N SER A 51 -23.44 1.21 -10.31
CA SER A 51 -23.71 -0.17 -9.90
C SER A 51 -23.62 -0.31 -8.39
N GLU A 52 -24.75 -0.25 -7.72
CA GLU A 52 -24.83 -0.41 -6.26
C GLU A 52 -24.20 -1.73 -5.79
N TYR A 53 -24.48 -2.83 -6.48
CA TYR A 53 -23.87 -4.12 -6.18
C TYR A 53 -22.35 -4.08 -6.22
N SER A 54 -21.76 -3.49 -7.26
CA SER A 54 -20.31 -3.41 -7.41
C SER A 54 -19.69 -2.49 -6.36
N GLU A 55 -20.32 -1.37 -6.08
CA GLU A 55 -19.87 -0.43 -5.04
C GLU A 55 -19.83 -1.09 -3.67
N LEU A 56 -20.92 -1.73 -3.25
CA LEU A 56 -21.00 -2.45 -1.98
C LEU A 56 -19.97 -3.59 -1.91
N ARG A 57 -19.84 -4.36 -2.99
CA ARG A 57 -18.87 -5.46 -3.09
C ARG A 57 -17.43 -4.96 -2.92
N PHE A 58 -17.03 -3.97 -3.71
CA PHE A 58 -15.64 -3.48 -3.68
C PHE A 58 -15.34 -2.70 -2.41
N LYS A 59 -16.29 -1.97 -1.83
CA LYS A 59 -16.16 -1.36 -0.50
C LYS A 59 -15.89 -2.41 0.58
N LYS A 60 -16.64 -3.51 0.58
CA LYS A 60 -16.44 -4.63 1.53
C LYS A 60 -15.07 -5.29 1.38
N ILE A 61 -14.63 -5.58 0.15
CA ILE A 61 -13.35 -6.22 -0.11
C ILE A 61 -12.19 -5.24 0.22
N THR A 62 -12.31 -3.98 -0.13
CA THR A 62 -11.36 -2.92 0.24
C THR A 62 -11.14 -2.85 1.75
N ASN A 63 -12.20 -2.78 2.53
CA ASN A 63 -12.11 -2.78 3.99
C ASN A 63 -11.43 -4.05 4.54
N LYS A 64 -11.64 -5.21 3.90
CA LYS A 64 -10.93 -6.45 4.27
C LYS A 64 -9.43 -6.33 4.04
N ILE A 65 -9.00 -5.74 2.93
CA ILE A 65 -7.58 -5.50 2.62
C ILE A 65 -6.95 -4.57 3.66
N TYR A 66 -7.62 -3.46 4.00
CA TYR A 66 -7.15 -2.57 5.06
C TYR A 66 -7.02 -3.27 6.42
N LYS A 67 -7.98 -4.14 6.79
CA LYS A 67 -7.91 -4.94 8.02
C LYS A 67 -6.71 -5.89 8.03
N ILE A 68 -6.45 -6.59 6.92
CA ILE A 68 -5.29 -7.49 6.79
C ILE A 68 -3.99 -6.70 6.98
N LEU A 69 -3.87 -5.57 6.28
CA LEU A 69 -2.70 -4.69 6.38
C LEU A 69 -2.53 -4.14 7.81
N ASN A 70 -3.62 -3.68 8.43
CA ASN A 70 -3.59 -3.16 9.79
C ASN A 70 -3.14 -4.21 10.80
N ASN A 71 -3.64 -5.44 10.70
CA ASN A 71 -3.26 -6.54 11.58
C ASN A 71 -1.78 -6.93 11.42
N GLN A 72 -1.22 -6.83 10.22
CA GLN A 72 0.21 -7.05 9.98
C GLN A 72 1.04 -5.93 10.61
N LEU A 73 0.66 -4.69 10.37
CA LEU A 73 1.36 -3.50 10.86
C LEU A 73 1.19 -3.27 12.37
N ASP A 74 0.21 -3.91 13.00
CA ASP A 74 0.08 -3.94 14.46
C ASP A 74 1.22 -4.73 15.12
N LYS A 75 1.69 -5.78 14.44
CA LYS A 75 2.76 -6.67 14.91
C LYS A 75 4.15 -6.20 14.51
N TYR A 76 4.24 -5.49 13.38
CA TYR A 76 5.52 -5.13 12.75
C TYR A 76 5.54 -3.66 12.35
N LYS A 77 6.75 -3.11 12.34
CA LYS A 77 6.96 -1.72 11.93
C LYS A 77 6.61 -1.48 10.45
N PHE A 78 7.02 -2.40 9.58
CA PHE A 78 6.77 -2.44 8.13
C PHE A 78 6.12 -3.75 7.74
N VAL A 79 5.61 -3.87 6.51
CA VAL A 79 4.81 -5.04 6.09
C VAL A 79 5.61 -6.33 6.04
N SER A 80 6.93 -6.24 5.81
CA SER A 80 7.84 -7.39 5.69
C SER A 80 9.21 -7.08 6.29
N GLY A 81 10.19 -7.99 6.10
CA GLY A 81 11.57 -7.78 6.56
C GLY A 81 11.85 -8.30 7.96
N GLY A 82 11.02 -9.22 8.45
CA GLY A 82 11.20 -9.92 9.73
C GLY A 82 10.94 -9.06 10.96
N LYS A 83 11.30 -9.58 12.13
CA LYS A 83 11.06 -8.91 13.43
C LYS A 83 11.70 -7.52 13.55
N LYS A 84 12.79 -7.26 12.84
CA LYS A 84 13.47 -5.95 12.84
C LYS A 84 12.72 -4.86 12.07
N GLY A 85 11.70 -5.26 11.24
CA GLY A 85 10.84 -4.32 10.55
C GLY A 85 11.61 -3.41 9.59
N ASN A 86 12.21 -3.97 8.56
CA ASN A 86 12.91 -3.19 7.54
C ASN A 86 11.95 -2.68 6.47
N TYR A 87 12.15 -1.44 6.05
CA TYR A 87 11.47 -0.87 4.87
C TYR A 87 11.91 -1.57 3.60
N THR A 88 10.98 -2.16 2.86
CA THR A 88 11.25 -3.01 1.70
C THR A 88 10.47 -2.59 0.46
N ILE A 89 10.76 -3.25 -0.66
CA ILE A 89 10.02 -3.08 -1.92
C ILE A 89 8.53 -3.43 -1.78
N ALA A 90 8.14 -4.25 -0.80
CA ALA A 90 6.73 -4.54 -0.52
C ALA A 90 6.01 -3.28 -0.01
N ASP A 91 6.63 -2.55 0.92
CA ASP A 91 6.10 -1.26 1.40
C ASP A 91 6.02 -0.24 0.27
N MET A 92 7.06 -0.17 -0.57
CA MET A 92 7.09 0.74 -1.74
C MET A 92 5.97 0.46 -2.73
N ALA A 93 5.58 -0.81 -2.90
CA ALA A 93 4.52 -1.20 -3.83
C ALA A 93 3.12 -0.97 -3.25
N ILE A 94 2.93 -1.12 -1.93
CA ILE A 94 1.62 -0.98 -1.27
C ILE A 94 1.29 0.50 -0.99
N TRP A 95 2.27 1.26 -0.53
CA TRP A 95 2.06 2.63 -0.03
C TRP A 95 1.35 3.58 -1.02
N PRO A 96 1.68 3.62 -2.34
CA PRO A 96 1.01 4.51 -3.29
C PRO A 96 -0.50 4.24 -3.41
N TRP A 97 -0.94 3.01 -3.19
CA TRP A 97 -2.34 2.64 -3.14
C TRP A 97 -3.04 3.19 -1.90
N ILE A 98 -2.38 3.12 -0.75
CA ILE A 98 -2.92 3.68 0.50
C ILE A 98 -2.96 5.21 0.44
N ALA A 99 -2.04 5.87 -0.26
CA ALA A 99 -2.09 7.30 -0.54
C ALA A 99 -3.37 7.75 -1.30
N ARG A 100 -4.12 6.80 -1.84
CA ARG A 100 -5.42 7.05 -2.48
C ARG A 100 -6.62 6.66 -1.61
N HIS A 101 -6.45 6.54 -0.30
CA HIS A 101 -7.50 6.08 0.64
C HIS A 101 -8.82 6.85 0.53
N LYS A 102 -8.76 8.16 0.23
CA LYS A 102 -9.98 8.99 0.01
C LYS A 102 -10.80 8.49 -1.19
N ARG A 103 -10.14 8.01 -2.25
CA ARG A 103 -10.81 7.40 -3.41
C ARG A 103 -11.42 6.03 -3.11
N HIS A 104 -10.95 5.38 -2.04
CA HIS A 104 -11.53 4.15 -1.51
C HIS A 104 -12.67 4.41 -0.52
N GLN A 105 -12.97 5.68 -0.20
CA GLN A 105 -13.88 6.09 0.86
C GLN A 105 -13.47 5.52 2.24
N VAL A 106 -12.17 5.46 2.52
CA VAL A 106 -11.60 4.92 3.76
C VAL A 106 -11.02 6.06 4.59
N ASN A 107 -11.36 6.08 5.89
CA ASN A 107 -10.72 6.93 6.87
C ASN A 107 -9.56 6.14 7.52
N LEU A 108 -8.34 6.64 7.39
CA LEU A 108 -7.16 5.96 7.96
C LEU A 108 -7.17 5.92 9.49
N ASN A 109 -7.94 6.79 10.16
CA ASN A 109 -8.09 6.72 11.62
C ASN A 109 -8.77 5.42 12.08
N ASP A 110 -9.55 4.75 11.23
CA ASP A 110 -10.16 3.44 11.50
C ASP A 110 -9.12 2.30 11.48
N TYR A 111 -7.89 2.59 11.01
CA TYR A 111 -6.78 1.65 10.84
C TYR A 111 -5.48 2.24 11.40
N PRO A 112 -5.35 2.35 12.73
CA PRO A 112 -4.28 3.13 13.37
C PRO A 112 -2.86 2.65 13.03
N SER A 113 -2.66 1.34 12.86
CA SER A 113 -1.36 0.79 12.48
C SER A 113 -0.99 1.09 11.02
N VAL A 114 -1.99 1.09 10.13
CA VAL A 114 -1.81 1.56 8.73
C VAL A 114 -1.50 3.05 8.73
N TYR A 115 -2.19 3.85 9.53
CA TYR A 115 -1.97 5.30 9.58
C TYR A 115 -0.59 5.65 10.13
N ARG A 116 -0.12 4.96 11.18
CA ARG A 116 1.26 5.09 11.68
C ARG A 116 2.28 4.80 10.58
N TRP A 117 2.17 3.64 9.94
CA TRP A 117 3.04 3.20 8.84
C TRP A 117 3.00 4.16 7.65
N TYR A 118 1.81 4.63 7.30
CA TYR A 118 1.59 5.60 6.22
C TYR A 118 2.37 6.89 6.46
N LYS A 119 2.27 7.48 7.67
CA LYS A 119 2.98 8.70 8.05
C LYS A 119 4.50 8.51 8.10
N GLU A 120 4.96 7.37 8.56
CA GLU A 120 6.39 7.08 8.60
C GLU A 120 7.01 7.01 7.21
N ILE A 121 6.31 6.39 6.25
CA ILE A 121 6.77 6.35 4.86
C ILE A 121 6.63 7.72 4.21
N TYR A 122 5.53 8.42 4.46
CA TYR A 122 5.30 9.80 4.00
C TYR A 122 6.47 10.73 4.37
N SER A 123 7.02 10.63 5.57
CA SER A 123 8.13 11.48 6.05
C SER A 123 9.46 11.28 5.30
N ARG A 124 9.56 10.27 4.44
CA ARG A 124 10.79 9.97 3.68
C ARG A 124 10.95 10.96 2.52
N PRO A 125 12.07 11.72 2.42
CA PRO A 125 12.27 12.69 1.34
C PRO A 125 12.17 12.08 -0.05
N ALA A 126 12.63 10.82 -0.24
CA ALA A 126 12.54 10.13 -1.51
C ALA A 126 11.09 9.81 -1.92
N VAL A 127 10.20 9.54 -0.94
CA VAL A 127 8.77 9.31 -1.18
C VAL A 127 8.09 10.61 -1.59
N GLN A 128 8.37 11.70 -0.88
CA GLN A 128 7.87 13.04 -1.20
C GLN A 128 8.23 13.41 -2.64
N LYS A 129 9.52 13.31 -2.98
CA LYS A 129 10.00 13.61 -4.32
C LYS A 129 9.41 12.67 -5.38
N GLY A 130 9.38 11.37 -5.10
CA GLY A 130 8.91 10.36 -6.04
C GLY A 130 7.41 10.44 -6.32
N TYR A 131 6.61 10.91 -5.38
CA TYR A 131 5.16 11.06 -5.54
C TYR A 131 4.80 12.06 -6.66
N HIS A 132 5.61 13.09 -6.85
CA HIS A 132 5.39 14.13 -7.85
C HIS A 132 6.02 13.84 -9.24
N VAL A 133 6.60 12.66 -9.44
CA VAL A 133 7.19 12.27 -10.73
C VAL A 133 6.14 11.54 -11.60
N PRO A 134 6.03 11.86 -12.92
CA PRO A 134 6.74 12.89 -13.66
C PRO A 134 6.21 14.33 -13.47
N HIS A 135 4.91 14.52 -13.25
CA HIS A 135 4.26 15.83 -13.06
C HIS A 135 2.94 15.66 -12.32
N PHE A 136 3.00 15.12 -11.12
CA PHE A 136 1.81 14.96 -10.30
C PHE A 136 1.69 16.12 -9.31
N GLU A 137 0.65 16.95 -9.46
CA GLU A 137 0.49 18.20 -8.71
C GLU A 137 -0.32 18.03 -7.40
N GLU A 138 -1.08 16.94 -7.26
CA GLU A 138 -1.86 16.72 -6.03
C GLU A 138 -0.92 16.51 -4.84
N GLU A 139 -1.24 17.14 -3.72
CA GLU A 139 -0.58 16.87 -2.44
C GLU A 139 -0.84 15.43 -1.98
N ILE A 140 0.13 14.88 -1.25
CA ILE A 140 -0.03 13.58 -0.60
C ILE A 140 -1.08 13.72 0.51
N PRO A 141 -2.21 13.01 0.48
CA PRO A 141 -3.25 13.12 1.51
C PRO A 141 -2.73 12.70 2.89
N LEU A 142 -3.00 13.51 3.91
CA LEU A 142 -2.76 13.19 5.32
C LEU A 142 -4.09 13.02 6.04
#